data_16d01c96fde86289cc01e99f33b4b3d4
#
_entry.id   16d01c96fde86289cc01e99f33b4b3d4
#
_cell.length_a   1.000
_cell.length_b   1.000
_cell.length_c   1.000
_cell.angle_alpha   90.00
_cell.angle_beta   90.00
_cell.angle_gamma   90.00
#
_symmetry.space_group_name_H-M   'P 1'
#
loop_
_entity.id
_entity.type
_entity.pdbx_description
1 polymer ?
#
loop_
_entity_poly.entity_id
_entity_poly.type
_entity_poly.pdbx_seq_one_letter_code
_entity_poly.pdbx_strand_id
1 'polypeptide(L)'
;SIKGLEAYIKGETSDFSTVGVKALDDQTLEYTLNQPETFWNDKTTSGVLMPVNEEFLTSKGEGFGAPTDANSILYNGPYILKTLTSKSLIEYEKNPNYWDKEKVKIEKVKLTYYDGSDQESLIRSFSSGVYTTARIFPSSSNFASTLEQYGDKITYSPQDSTSYYFTFNV
;
A
#
# COMPACT_ATOMS: atom_id res chain seq x y z
N SER A 1 12.13 -12.70 -11.55
CA SER A 1 11.16 -13.77 -11.89
C SER A 1 10.77 -13.78 -13.36
N ILE A 2 10.48 -12.61 -13.96
CA ILE A 2 10.07 -12.51 -15.38
C ILE A 2 11.27 -12.74 -16.29
N LYS A 3 11.12 -13.62 -17.28
CA LYS A 3 12.16 -13.96 -18.25
C LYS A 3 12.64 -12.70 -19.00
N GLY A 4 13.94 -12.53 -19.13
CA GLY A 4 14.57 -11.43 -19.89
C GLY A 4 14.46 -10.03 -19.27
N LEU A 5 13.64 -9.82 -18.23
CA LEU A 5 13.41 -8.51 -17.65
C LEU A 5 14.68 -7.88 -17.04
N GLU A 6 15.53 -8.69 -16.41
CA GLU A 6 16.76 -8.22 -15.77
C GLU A 6 17.75 -7.66 -16.81
N ALA A 7 17.96 -8.38 -17.92
CA ALA A 7 18.82 -7.93 -19.01
C ALA A 7 18.31 -6.63 -19.66
N TYR A 8 16.98 -6.52 -19.82
CA TYR A 8 16.36 -5.31 -20.34
C TYR A 8 16.56 -4.10 -19.39
N ILE A 9 16.33 -4.27 -18.09
CA ILE A 9 16.51 -3.19 -17.10
C ILE A 9 17.97 -2.76 -16.99
N LYS A 10 18.92 -3.68 -17.10
CA LYS A 10 20.37 -3.39 -17.10
C LYS A 10 20.88 -2.74 -18.40
N GLY A 11 20.03 -2.65 -19.42
CA GLY A 11 20.42 -2.12 -20.73
C GLY A 11 21.29 -3.06 -21.56
N GLU A 12 21.34 -4.35 -21.21
CA GLU A 12 22.05 -5.39 -21.97
C GLU A 12 21.32 -5.68 -23.30
N THR A 13 20.04 -5.39 -23.36
CA THR A 13 19.21 -5.38 -24.55
C THR A 13 18.20 -4.25 -24.50
N SER A 14 17.88 -3.67 -25.68
CA SER A 14 16.77 -2.72 -25.85
C SER A 14 15.53 -3.37 -26.48
N ASP A 15 15.61 -4.65 -26.82
CA ASP A 15 14.52 -5.37 -27.43
C ASP A 15 13.56 -5.92 -26.37
N PHE A 16 12.43 -5.22 -26.15
CA PHE A 16 11.40 -5.63 -25.21
C PHE A 16 10.74 -6.96 -25.59
N SER A 17 10.79 -7.41 -26.86
CA SER A 17 10.22 -8.69 -27.27
C SER A 17 10.90 -9.89 -26.58
N THR A 18 12.11 -9.69 -26.04
CA THR A 18 12.84 -10.71 -25.27
C THR A 18 12.34 -10.85 -23.82
N VAL A 19 11.54 -9.88 -23.36
CA VAL A 19 10.96 -9.88 -22.01
C VAL A 19 9.69 -10.74 -21.99
N GLY A 20 9.57 -11.58 -20.99
CA GLY A 20 8.44 -12.50 -20.81
C GLY A 20 7.15 -11.82 -20.37
N VAL A 21 6.78 -10.69 -20.99
CA VAL A 21 5.49 -10.01 -20.81
C VAL A 21 4.89 -9.76 -22.17
N LYS A 22 3.71 -10.30 -22.43
CA LYS A 22 3.10 -10.22 -23.76
C LYS A 22 1.60 -10.05 -23.67
N ALA A 23 1.06 -9.02 -24.29
CA ALA A 23 -0.36 -8.90 -24.56
C ALA A 23 -0.71 -9.81 -25.76
N LEU A 24 -1.56 -10.80 -25.54
CA LEU A 24 -2.04 -11.71 -26.58
C LEU A 24 -3.22 -11.10 -27.34
N ASP A 25 -4.06 -10.37 -26.62
CA ASP A 25 -5.21 -9.62 -27.10
C ASP A 25 -5.55 -8.49 -26.09
N ASP A 26 -6.65 -7.78 -26.30
CA ASP A 26 -7.08 -6.64 -25.48
C ASP A 26 -7.44 -7.01 -24.02
N GLN A 27 -7.57 -8.30 -23.70
CA GLN A 27 -7.99 -8.78 -22.39
C GLN A 27 -7.04 -9.82 -21.79
N THR A 28 -6.04 -10.28 -22.55
CA THR A 28 -5.16 -11.37 -22.14
C THR A 28 -3.70 -10.92 -22.07
N LEU A 29 -3.14 -11.00 -20.87
CA LEU A 29 -1.73 -10.73 -20.60
C LEU A 29 -1.03 -12.03 -20.20
N GLU A 30 0.03 -12.41 -20.94
CA GLU A 30 0.84 -13.57 -20.66
C GLU A 30 2.16 -13.17 -19.98
N TYR A 31 2.50 -13.86 -18.91
CA TYR A 31 3.81 -13.78 -18.27
C TYR A 31 4.60 -15.09 -18.48
N THR A 32 5.83 -14.98 -18.94
CA THR A 32 6.80 -16.08 -18.98
C THR A 32 7.81 -15.87 -17.87
N LEU A 33 7.93 -16.83 -16.96
CA LEU A 33 8.85 -16.77 -15.83
C LEU A 33 10.16 -17.50 -16.15
N ASN A 34 11.25 -17.14 -15.46
CA ASN A 34 12.54 -17.85 -15.55
C ASN A 34 12.45 -19.29 -15.05
N GLN A 35 11.57 -19.51 -14.04
CA GLN A 35 11.31 -20.81 -13.43
C GLN A 35 9.90 -20.83 -12.84
N PRO A 36 9.30 -22.01 -12.60
CA PRO A 36 8.02 -22.10 -11.92
C PRO A 36 8.05 -21.46 -10.53
N GLU A 37 7.06 -20.62 -10.23
CA GLU A 37 6.90 -19.97 -8.93
C GLU A 37 5.49 -20.22 -8.39
N THR A 38 5.36 -20.93 -7.27
CA THR A 38 4.07 -21.26 -6.65
C THR A 38 3.33 -20.05 -6.11
N PHE A 39 4.05 -18.97 -5.80
CA PHE A 39 3.53 -17.71 -5.25
C PHE A 39 3.45 -16.58 -6.30
N TRP A 40 3.47 -16.91 -7.59
CA TRP A 40 3.38 -15.90 -8.66
C TRP A 40 2.11 -15.05 -8.56
N ASN A 41 0.96 -15.68 -8.28
CA ASN A 41 -0.30 -14.97 -8.12
C ASN A 41 -0.26 -13.95 -6.97
N ASP A 42 0.41 -14.27 -5.87
CA ASP A 42 0.59 -13.33 -4.77
C ASP A 42 1.49 -12.15 -5.18
N LYS A 43 2.53 -12.41 -6.00
CA LYS A 43 3.35 -11.33 -6.56
C LYS A 43 2.57 -10.35 -7.44
N THR A 44 1.57 -10.83 -8.20
CA THR A 44 0.76 -9.95 -9.04
C THR A 44 -0.12 -8.99 -8.26
N THR A 45 -0.28 -9.19 -6.94
CA THR A 45 -0.96 -8.23 -6.05
C THR A 45 -0.06 -7.09 -5.59
N SER A 46 1.25 -7.17 -5.88
CA SER A 46 2.21 -6.12 -5.53
C SER A 46 2.01 -4.86 -6.38
N GLY A 47 2.16 -3.69 -5.75
CA GLY A 47 2.03 -2.40 -6.42
C GLY A 47 2.92 -2.22 -7.66
N VAL A 48 4.07 -2.90 -7.71
CA VAL A 48 4.99 -2.84 -8.87
C VAL A 48 4.48 -3.57 -10.10
N LEU A 49 3.46 -4.42 -9.97
CA LEU A 49 2.82 -5.14 -11.07
C LEU A 49 1.40 -4.64 -11.37
N MET A 50 0.96 -3.58 -10.68
CA MET A 50 -0.34 -2.98 -10.96
C MET A 50 -0.35 -2.32 -12.35
N PRO A 51 -1.48 -2.40 -13.09
CA PRO A 51 -1.60 -1.76 -14.39
C PRO A 51 -1.49 -0.24 -14.27
N VAL A 52 -0.85 0.37 -15.25
CA VAL A 52 -0.67 1.81 -15.35
C VAL A 52 -1.36 2.30 -16.63
N ASN A 53 -2.11 3.41 -16.52
CA ASN A 53 -2.67 4.06 -17.69
C ASN A 53 -1.57 4.81 -18.44
N GLU A 54 -1.31 4.45 -19.69
CA GLU A 54 -0.22 4.99 -20.50
C GLU A 54 -0.36 6.48 -20.77
N GLU A 55 -1.57 6.95 -21.10
CA GLU A 55 -1.83 8.36 -21.37
C GLU A 55 -1.55 9.20 -20.12
N PHE A 56 -2.01 8.73 -18.96
CA PHE A 56 -1.76 9.43 -17.70
C PHE A 56 -0.27 9.43 -17.32
N LEU A 57 0.41 8.28 -17.46
CA LEU A 57 1.86 8.18 -17.20
C LEU A 57 2.62 9.18 -18.08
N THR A 58 2.33 9.21 -19.38
CA THR A 58 2.96 10.12 -20.33
C THR A 58 2.68 11.58 -20.00
N SER A 59 1.43 11.92 -19.61
CA SER A 59 1.04 13.27 -19.23
C SER A 59 1.74 13.78 -17.96
N LYS A 60 2.10 12.89 -17.05
CA LYS A 60 2.78 13.24 -15.78
C LYS A 60 4.31 13.21 -15.89
N GLY A 61 4.88 12.44 -16.81
CA GLY A 61 6.32 12.32 -16.97
C GLY A 61 7.03 12.00 -15.65
N GLU A 62 8.04 12.79 -15.30
CA GLU A 62 8.80 12.63 -14.04
C GLU A 62 7.97 12.84 -12.76
N GLY A 63 6.81 13.49 -12.86
CA GLY A 63 5.88 13.68 -11.74
C GLY A 63 4.97 12.49 -11.46
N PHE A 64 5.04 11.43 -12.29
CA PHE A 64 4.25 10.22 -12.06
C PHE A 64 4.64 9.53 -10.75
N GLY A 65 3.64 9.17 -9.94
CA GLY A 65 3.87 8.51 -8.65
C GLY A 65 4.28 9.45 -7.50
N ALA A 66 4.39 10.76 -7.76
CA ALA A 66 4.62 11.78 -6.74
C ALA A 66 3.34 12.58 -6.46
N PRO A 67 2.42 12.06 -5.61
CA PRO A 67 1.15 12.72 -5.37
C PRO A 67 1.35 14.05 -4.64
N THR A 68 0.86 15.13 -5.24
CA THR A 68 0.82 16.47 -4.63
C THR A 68 -0.58 16.84 -4.18
N ASP A 69 -1.59 16.28 -4.82
CA ASP A 69 -3.02 16.51 -4.55
C ASP A 69 -3.86 15.36 -5.13
N ALA A 70 -5.18 15.46 -4.96
CA ALA A 70 -6.14 14.47 -5.44
C ALA A 70 -6.12 14.24 -6.96
N ASN A 71 -5.71 15.23 -7.75
CA ASN A 71 -5.70 15.18 -9.22
C ASN A 71 -4.37 14.67 -9.79
N SER A 72 -3.39 14.44 -8.93
CA SER A 72 -2.08 13.91 -9.34
C SER A 72 -2.06 12.39 -9.50
N ILE A 73 -3.16 11.71 -9.20
CA ILE A 73 -3.30 10.25 -9.22
C ILE A 73 -4.56 9.85 -10.01
N LEU A 74 -4.51 8.73 -10.75
CA LEU A 74 -5.70 8.01 -11.22
C LEU A 74 -6.10 6.94 -10.22
N TYR A 75 -7.41 6.73 -10.11
CA TYR A 75 -7.99 5.85 -9.10
C TYR A 75 -8.79 4.73 -9.75
N ASN A 76 -8.42 3.48 -9.48
CA ASN A 76 -9.20 2.29 -9.78
C ASN A 76 -9.58 1.50 -8.51
N GLY A 77 -9.14 1.97 -7.35
CA GLY A 77 -9.41 1.38 -6.04
C GLY A 77 -10.68 1.92 -5.37
N PRO A 78 -11.01 1.40 -4.16
CA PRO A 78 -12.24 1.74 -3.44
C PRO A 78 -12.30 3.17 -2.90
N TYR A 79 -11.19 3.89 -2.85
CA TYR A 79 -11.11 5.24 -2.30
C TYR A 79 -10.38 6.21 -3.20
N ILE A 80 -10.73 7.49 -3.10
CA ILE A 80 -10.12 8.64 -3.76
C ILE A 80 -9.49 9.52 -2.70
N LEU A 81 -8.25 9.97 -2.92
CA LEU A 81 -7.60 10.98 -2.09
C LEU A 81 -8.32 12.32 -2.23
N LYS A 82 -8.71 12.93 -1.12
CA LYS A 82 -9.37 14.24 -1.08
C LYS A 82 -8.46 15.32 -0.52
N THR A 83 -7.74 15.00 0.55
CA THR A 83 -6.86 15.94 1.22
C THR A 83 -5.51 15.27 1.45
N LEU A 84 -4.46 16.00 1.11
CA LEU A 84 -3.08 15.63 1.40
C LEU A 84 -2.37 16.86 1.98
N THR A 85 -2.31 16.95 3.29
CA THR A 85 -1.59 18.00 4.00
C THR A 85 -0.42 17.40 4.74
N SER A 86 0.79 17.75 4.32
CA SER A 86 2.03 17.21 4.90
C SER A 86 2.05 17.38 6.42
N LYS A 87 2.42 16.32 7.14
CA LYS A 87 2.49 16.27 8.61
C LYS A 87 1.22 16.76 9.30
N SER A 88 0.05 16.54 8.71
CA SER A 88 -1.23 16.95 9.27
C SER A 88 -2.33 15.92 8.99
N LEU A 89 -2.80 15.86 7.75
CA LEU A 89 -4.00 15.10 7.42
C LEU A 89 -3.91 14.48 6.04
N ILE A 90 -4.27 13.20 5.95
CA ILE A 90 -4.64 12.54 4.69
C ILE A 90 -6.10 12.11 4.82
N GLU A 91 -6.93 12.52 3.86
CA GLU A 91 -8.35 12.17 3.84
C GLU A 91 -8.70 11.49 2.53
N TYR A 92 -9.41 10.38 2.66
CA TYR A 92 -9.95 9.63 1.53
C TYR A 92 -11.46 9.60 1.61
N GLU A 93 -12.11 9.61 0.44
CA GLU A 93 -13.54 9.36 0.28
C GLU A 93 -13.77 8.14 -0.61
N LYS A 94 -14.89 7.45 -0.41
CA LYS A 94 -15.34 6.34 -1.23
C LYS A 94 -15.36 6.72 -2.71
N ASN A 95 -14.79 5.86 -3.56
CA ASN A 95 -14.78 6.04 -5.00
C ASN A 95 -16.13 5.61 -5.62
N PRO A 96 -16.92 6.51 -6.17
CA PRO A 96 -18.22 6.18 -6.77
C PRO A 96 -18.08 5.34 -8.05
N ASN A 97 -16.88 5.34 -8.66
CA ASN A 97 -16.59 4.61 -9.89
C ASN A 97 -15.91 3.26 -9.65
N TYR A 98 -15.68 2.89 -8.38
CA TYR A 98 -15.09 1.60 -8.05
C TYR A 98 -16.03 0.46 -8.46
N TRP A 99 -15.49 -0.57 -9.12
CA TRP A 99 -16.29 -1.66 -9.68
C TRP A 99 -17.09 -2.44 -8.62
N ASP A 100 -16.57 -2.55 -7.39
CA ASP A 100 -17.21 -3.27 -6.28
C ASP A 100 -17.64 -2.32 -5.15
N LYS A 101 -18.10 -1.12 -5.51
CA LYS A 101 -18.45 -0.05 -4.56
C LYS A 101 -19.53 -0.42 -3.55
N GLU A 102 -20.41 -1.37 -3.89
CA GLU A 102 -21.48 -1.82 -2.99
C GLU A 102 -20.95 -2.54 -1.76
N LYS A 103 -19.77 -3.13 -1.83
CA LYS A 103 -19.09 -3.76 -0.69
C LYS A 103 -18.33 -2.76 0.18
N VAL A 104 -18.06 -1.56 -0.31
CA VAL A 104 -17.37 -0.52 0.44
C VAL A 104 -18.35 0.16 1.40
N LYS A 105 -18.21 -0.11 2.70
CA LYS A 105 -19.14 0.36 3.75
C LYS A 105 -18.69 1.65 4.43
N ILE A 106 -17.39 1.92 4.41
CA ILE A 106 -16.82 3.12 5.03
C ILE A 106 -16.79 4.23 3.99
N GLU A 107 -17.46 5.34 4.26
CA GLU A 107 -17.55 6.46 3.33
C GLU A 107 -16.29 7.34 3.32
N LYS A 108 -15.64 7.50 4.49
CA LYS A 108 -14.46 8.36 4.66
C LYS A 108 -13.42 7.71 5.55
N VAL A 109 -12.15 7.90 5.19
CA VAL A 109 -11.01 7.51 6.01
C VAL A 109 -10.14 8.74 6.26
N LYS A 110 -9.86 9.04 7.53
CA LYS A 110 -8.98 10.14 7.94
C LYS A 110 -7.76 9.58 8.65
N LEU A 111 -6.59 9.92 8.15
CA LEU A 111 -5.31 9.60 8.76
C LEU A 111 -4.69 10.90 9.25
N THR A 112 -4.63 11.07 10.56
CA THR A 112 -3.96 12.22 11.18
C THR A 112 -2.49 11.90 11.40
N TYR A 113 -1.65 12.92 11.27
CA TYR A 113 -0.22 12.76 11.50
C TYR A 113 0.07 12.48 12.99
N TYR A 114 0.96 11.54 13.21
CA TYR A 114 1.50 11.21 14.52
C TYR A 114 3.04 11.14 14.40
N ASP A 115 3.74 11.92 15.22
CA ASP A 115 5.20 12.05 15.15
C ASP A 115 5.97 10.96 15.92
N GLY A 116 5.25 10.07 16.61
CA GLY A 116 5.85 8.97 17.37
C GLY A 116 6.30 9.36 18.81
N SER A 117 6.15 10.61 19.23
CA SER A 117 6.70 11.11 20.51
C SER A 117 5.93 10.64 21.73
N ASP A 118 4.61 10.47 21.62
CA ASP A 118 3.73 10.09 22.75
C ASP A 118 2.81 8.93 22.36
N GLN A 119 3.27 7.70 22.57
CA GLN A 119 2.48 6.49 22.27
C GLN A 119 1.20 6.40 23.13
N GLU A 120 1.16 6.99 24.31
CA GLU A 120 -0.03 6.98 25.15
C GLU A 120 -1.15 7.85 24.57
N SER A 121 -0.81 8.88 23.79
CA SER A 121 -1.78 9.74 23.12
C SER A 121 -2.68 8.98 22.14
N LEU A 122 -2.20 7.90 21.55
CA LEU A 122 -2.99 7.06 20.64
C LEU A 122 -4.17 6.42 21.37
N ILE A 123 -3.93 5.88 22.57
CA ILE A 123 -4.99 5.26 23.38
C ILE A 123 -5.93 6.31 23.97
N ARG A 124 -5.41 7.48 24.40
CA ARG A 124 -6.27 8.59 24.84
C ARG A 124 -7.20 9.06 23.72
N SER A 125 -6.69 9.18 22.49
CA SER A 125 -7.49 9.57 21.32
C SER A 125 -8.53 8.52 20.92
N PHE A 126 -8.21 7.23 21.09
CA PHE A 126 -9.17 6.15 20.93
C PHE A 126 -10.25 6.20 22.03
N SER A 127 -9.86 6.35 23.28
CA SER A 127 -10.79 6.43 24.44
C SER A 127 -11.76 7.61 24.33
N SER A 128 -11.31 8.73 23.78
CA SER A 128 -12.14 9.92 23.57
C SER A 128 -12.96 9.90 22.28
N GLY A 129 -12.85 8.82 21.47
CA GLY A 129 -13.57 8.68 20.20
C GLY A 129 -13.02 9.51 19.05
N VAL A 130 -11.84 10.13 19.20
CA VAL A 130 -11.15 10.85 18.11
C VAL A 130 -10.62 9.86 17.07
N TYR A 131 -10.08 8.73 17.52
CA TYR A 131 -9.65 7.64 16.66
C TYR A 131 -10.61 6.45 16.76
N THR A 132 -10.89 5.82 15.63
CA THR A 132 -11.66 4.57 15.57
C THR A 132 -10.79 3.34 15.82
N THR A 133 -9.49 3.46 15.59
CA THR A 133 -8.49 2.43 15.85
C THR A 133 -7.23 3.06 16.43
N ALA A 134 -6.54 2.33 17.29
CA ALA A 134 -5.22 2.72 17.81
C ALA A 134 -4.32 1.49 17.83
N ARG A 135 -3.02 1.71 17.59
CA ARG A 135 -2.01 0.66 17.74
C ARG A 135 -1.36 0.79 19.12
N ILE A 136 -1.18 -0.35 19.78
CA ILE A 136 -0.43 -0.43 21.04
C ILE A 136 0.66 -1.51 20.90
N PHE A 137 1.79 -1.27 21.54
CA PHE A 137 2.91 -2.20 21.54
C PHE A 137 3.13 -2.75 22.95
N PRO A 138 3.57 -4.01 23.09
CA PRO A 138 3.89 -4.60 24.40
C PRO A 138 4.93 -3.80 25.20
N SER A 139 5.78 -3.03 24.51
CA SER A 139 6.78 -2.14 25.14
C SER A 139 6.23 -0.81 25.62
N SER A 140 4.97 -0.49 25.32
CA SER A 140 4.36 0.78 25.76
C SER A 140 4.07 0.75 27.25
N SER A 141 4.33 1.87 27.96
CA SER A 141 4.13 2.00 29.40
C SER A 141 2.68 1.74 29.83
N ASN A 142 1.72 2.08 28.99
CA ASN A 142 0.29 1.89 29.21
C ASN A 142 -0.27 0.55 28.67
N PHE A 143 0.59 -0.41 28.27
CA PHE A 143 0.14 -1.67 27.69
C PHE A 143 -0.74 -2.47 28.63
N ALA A 144 -0.30 -2.68 29.88
CA ALA A 144 -1.05 -3.46 30.87
C ALA A 144 -2.42 -2.84 31.19
N SER A 145 -2.48 -1.54 31.42
CA SER A 145 -3.74 -0.83 31.71
C SER A 145 -4.68 -0.81 30.51
N THR A 146 -4.12 -0.75 29.28
CA THR A 146 -4.93 -0.86 28.06
C THR A 146 -5.52 -2.26 27.88
N LEU A 147 -4.76 -3.32 28.19
CA LEU A 147 -5.28 -4.69 28.18
C LEU A 147 -6.41 -4.86 29.20
N GLU A 148 -6.25 -4.32 30.39
CA GLU A 148 -7.30 -4.38 31.44
C GLU A 148 -8.59 -3.67 30.97
N GLN A 149 -8.45 -2.50 30.37
CA GLN A 149 -9.59 -1.66 29.97
C GLN A 149 -10.27 -2.13 28.67
N TYR A 150 -9.51 -2.63 27.70
CA TYR A 150 -9.97 -2.90 26.32
C TYR A 150 -9.63 -4.30 25.83
N GLY A 151 -9.31 -5.25 26.69
CA GLY A 151 -8.83 -6.59 26.27
C GLY A 151 -9.75 -7.31 25.30
N ASP A 152 -11.06 -7.14 25.44
CA ASP A 152 -12.10 -7.69 24.55
C ASP A 152 -12.11 -7.06 23.14
N LYS A 153 -11.49 -5.87 22.97
CA LYS A 153 -11.41 -5.11 21.71
C LYS A 153 -10.04 -5.19 21.07
N ILE A 154 -9.07 -5.80 21.74
CA ILE A 154 -7.70 -5.90 21.22
C ILE A 154 -7.61 -7.10 20.28
N THR A 155 -7.08 -6.83 19.09
CA THR A 155 -6.71 -7.87 18.14
C THR A 155 -5.21 -7.89 17.97
N TYR A 156 -4.62 -9.06 17.92
CA TYR A 156 -3.19 -9.22 17.67
C TYR A 156 -2.93 -9.35 16.18
N SER A 157 -1.89 -8.68 15.69
CA SER A 157 -1.41 -8.96 14.34
C SER A 157 -0.97 -10.42 14.25
N PRO A 158 -1.30 -11.11 13.15
CA PRO A 158 -0.78 -12.46 12.94
C PRO A 158 0.75 -12.44 12.96
N GLN A 159 1.33 -13.51 13.50
CA GLN A 159 2.78 -13.68 13.41
C GLN A 159 3.16 -13.86 11.94
N ASP A 160 4.06 -13.03 11.47
CA ASP A 160 4.63 -13.13 10.13
C ASP A 160 5.99 -13.86 10.16
N SER A 161 6.53 -14.15 8.99
CA SER A 161 7.84 -14.79 8.85
C SER A 161 8.98 -13.77 8.77
N THR A 162 8.74 -12.53 9.24
CA THR A 162 9.72 -11.43 9.18
C THR A 162 10.73 -11.56 10.33
N SER A 163 11.99 -11.49 9.98
CA SER A 163 13.10 -11.41 10.94
C SER A 163 13.67 -9.98 10.96
N TYR A 164 13.88 -9.45 12.16
CA TYR A 164 14.53 -8.14 12.37
C TYR A 164 15.93 -8.36 12.92
N TYR A 165 16.92 -7.73 12.29
CA TYR A 165 18.31 -7.84 12.70
C TYR A 165 19.09 -6.58 12.40
N PHE A 166 20.20 -6.40 13.11
CA PHE A 166 21.19 -5.36 12.85
C PHE A 166 22.36 -5.93 12.06
N THR A 167 22.76 -5.20 11.02
CA THR A 167 23.99 -5.52 10.28
C THR A 167 25.05 -4.48 10.67
N PHE A 168 26.20 -4.96 11.16
CA PHE A 168 27.34 -4.11 11.45
C PHE A 168 28.22 -4.00 10.21
N ASN A 169 28.65 -2.79 9.89
CA ASN A 169 29.64 -2.56 8.85
C ASN A 169 31.04 -2.79 9.47
N VAL A 170 31.67 -3.90 9.13
CA VAL A 170 33.00 -4.34 9.62
C VAL A 170 34.01 -4.31 8.49
#